data_ba38cf622fb3e221b4cc53bba85b32df
#
_entry.id   ba38cf622fb3e221b4cc53bba85b32df
#
_cell.length_a   1.000
_cell.length_b   1.000
_cell.length_c   1.000
_cell.angle_alpha   90.00
_cell.angle_beta   90.00
_cell.angle_gamma   90.00
#
_symmetry.space_group_name_H-M   'P 1'
#
loop_
_entity.id
_entity.type
_entity.pdbx_description
1 polymer ?
#
loop_
_entity_poly.entity_id
_entity_poly.type
_entity_poly.pdbx_seq_one_letter_code
_entity_poly.pdbx_strand_id
1 'polypeptide(L)'
;MPEFLYQNKLYYNPVEFAMDRIGGTWKMPILWRLKNRVMRYGELKKDMPRITHKMLTTQLRELEQDGFLLRKVYAVVPPKVEYTLTERGQKAIQIIDAIRNYGLELMDEFGVSHPSNQEGKAR
;
A
#
# COMPACT_ATOMS: atom_id res chain seq x y z
N MET A 1 -15.76 -4.92 -22.45
CA MET A 1 -15.22 -3.56 -22.34
C MET A 1 -14.03 -3.42 -23.28
N PRO A 2 -13.97 -2.34 -24.06
CA PRO A 2 -12.83 -2.17 -24.94
C PRO A 2 -11.53 -1.93 -24.18
N GLU A 3 -10.46 -2.39 -24.78
CA GLU A 3 -9.12 -2.23 -24.25
C GLU A 3 -8.71 -0.76 -24.32
N PHE A 4 -7.74 -0.37 -23.50
CA PHE A 4 -7.23 0.98 -23.52
C PHE A 4 -5.72 1.01 -23.21
N LEU A 5 -5.06 2.05 -23.69
CA LEU A 5 -3.62 2.23 -23.50
C LEU A 5 -3.35 3.33 -22.47
N TYR A 6 -2.36 3.09 -21.63
CA TYR A 6 -1.83 4.11 -20.74
C TYR A 6 -0.32 3.88 -20.60
N GLN A 7 0.46 4.90 -20.94
CA GLN A 7 1.92 4.84 -20.89
C GLN A 7 2.47 3.60 -21.59
N ASN A 8 1.98 3.37 -22.82
CA ASN A 8 2.40 2.26 -23.70
C ASN A 8 2.06 0.86 -23.18
N LYS A 9 1.20 0.76 -22.16
CA LYS A 9 0.72 -0.52 -21.68
C LYS A 9 -0.76 -0.69 -22.01
N LEU A 10 -1.11 -1.84 -22.53
CA LEU A 10 -2.48 -2.18 -22.87
C LEU A 10 -3.19 -2.79 -21.67
N TYR A 11 -4.35 -2.23 -21.34
CA TYR A 11 -5.20 -2.73 -20.26
C TYR A 11 -6.52 -3.22 -20.84
N TYR A 12 -7.04 -4.29 -20.25
CA TYR A 12 -8.27 -4.90 -20.74
C TYR A 12 -9.51 -4.48 -19.94
N ASN A 13 -9.33 -3.95 -18.73
CA ASN A 13 -10.44 -3.52 -17.90
C ASN A 13 -9.96 -2.59 -16.77
N PRO A 14 -10.91 -1.85 -16.14
CA PRO A 14 -10.56 -0.93 -15.04
C PRO A 14 -9.96 -1.61 -13.81
N VAL A 15 -10.33 -2.86 -13.53
CA VAL A 15 -9.79 -3.57 -12.37
C VAL A 15 -8.29 -3.80 -12.57
N GLU A 16 -7.91 -4.23 -13.77
CA GLU A 16 -6.50 -4.42 -14.11
C GLU A 16 -5.72 -3.11 -13.95
N PHE A 17 -6.30 -2.01 -14.39
CA PHE A 17 -5.66 -0.70 -14.27
C PHE A 17 -5.44 -0.33 -12.80
N ALA A 18 -6.47 -0.48 -11.96
CA ALA A 18 -6.39 -0.17 -10.55
C ALA A 18 -5.36 -1.07 -9.85
N MET A 19 -5.37 -2.35 -10.17
CA MET A 19 -4.43 -3.31 -9.56
C MET A 19 -3.00 -3.02 -9.95
N ASP A 20 -2.78 -2.47 -11.14
CA ASP A 20 -1.44 -2.06 -11.55
C ASP A 20 -0.96 -0.84 -10.76
N ARG A 21 -1.89 0.02 -10.33
CA ARG A 21 -1.57 1.23 -9.55
C ARG A 21 -1.31 0.92 -8.08
N ILE A 22 -2.11 0.03 -7.46
CA ILE A 22 -2.04 -0.21 -6.02
C ILE A 22 -1.90 -1.69 -5.65
N GLY A 23 -1.92 -2.60 -6.61
CA GLY A 23 -1.88 -4.03 -6.33
C GLY A 23 -0.47 -4.56 -6.16
N GLY A 24 -0.36 -5.88 -6.26
CA GLY A 24 0.89 -6.57 -6.04
C GLY A 24 1.12 -6.87 -4.56
N THR A 25 2.28 -7.41 -4.27
CA THR A 25 2.59 -7.90 -2.92
C THR A 25 2.78 -6.76 -1.92
N TRP A 26 3.28 -5.59 -2.36
CA TRP A 26 3.82 -4.61 -1.42
C TRP A 26 3.06 -3.30 -1.35
N LYS A 27 2.39 -2.85 -2.43
CA LYS A 27 1.79 -1.52 -2.45
C LYS A 27 0.64 -1.37 -1.45
N MET A 28 -0.29 -2.32 -1.43
CA MET A 28 -1.38 -2.25 -0.45
C MET A 28 -0.89 -2.29 0.99
N PRO A 29 0.05 -3.18 1.36
CA PRO A 29 0.62 -3.15 2.70
C PRO A 29 1.30 -1.83 3.06
N ILE A 30 1.99 -1.20 2.12
CA ILE A 30 2.62 0.11 2.36
C ILE A 30 1.55 1.16 2.64
N LEU A 31 0.55 1.25 1.76
CA LEU A 31 -0.52 2.23 1.91
C LEU A 31 -1.27 2.03 3.23
N TRP A 32 -1.54 0.79 3.60
CA TRP A 32 -2.24 0.47 4.84
C TRP A 32 -1.49 0.96 6.07
N ARG A 33 -0.16 0.83 6.07
CA ARG A 33 0.66 1.29 7.20
C ARG A 33 0.67 2.80 7.34
N LEU A 34 0.44 3.52 6.25
CA LEU A 34 0.38 4.98 6.26
C LEU A 34 -1.00 5.53 6.60
N LYS A 35 -1.95 4.65 6.84
CA LYS A 35 -3.29 5.05 7.25
C LYS A 35 -3.22 5.82 8.57
N ASN A 36 -3.68 7.08 8.53
CA ASN A 36 -3.75 7.97 9.69
C ASN A 36 -2.41 8.26 10.37
N ARG A 37 -1.29 8.10 9.65
CA ARG A 37 0.00 8.38 10.26
C ARG A 37 1.04 8.76 9.22
N VAL A 38 2.05 9.48 9.69
CA VAL A 38 3.26 9.82 8.92
C VAL A 38 4.32 8.81 9.30
N MET A 39 5.02 8.27 8.32
CA MET A 39 6.09 7.33 8.59
C MET A 39 7.36 7.69 7.84
N ARG A 40 8.48 7.46 8.48
CA ARG A 40 9.79 7.56 7.85
C ARG A 40 10.12 6.25 7.15
N TYR A 41 11.05 6.31 6.20
CA TYR A 41 11.50 5.13 5.48
C TYR A 41 11.91 4.00 6.42
N GLY A 42 12.74 4.35 7.43
CA GLY A 42 13.23 3.35 8.38
C GLY A 42 12.13 2.69 9.19
N GLU A 43 11.07 3.44 9.51
CA GLU A 43 9.92 2.89 10.22
C GLU A 43 9.16 1.90 9.35
N LEU A 44 8.95 2.26 8.07
CA LEU A 44 8.31 1.35 7.11
C LEU A 44 9.11 0.08 6.94
N LYS A 45 10.43 0.22 6.77
CA LYS A 45 11.31 -0.94 6.59
C LYS A 45 11.27 -1.86 7.82
N LYS A 46 11.25 -1.28 9.00
CA LYS A 46 11.17 -2.05 10.25
C LYS A 46 9.87 -2.83 10.36
N ASP A 47 8.74 -2.19 9.96
CA ASP A 47 7.43 -2.84 9.98
C ASP A 47 7.28 -3.89 8.90
N MET A 48 8.13 -3.85 7.88
CA MET A 48 8.07 -4.75 6.73
C MET A 48 9.42 -5.43 6.53
N PRO A 49 9.84 -6.30 7.45
CA PRO A 49 11.21 -6.85 7.41
C PRO A 49 11.49 -7.73 6.20
N ARG A 50 10.44 -8.26 5.55
CA ARG A 50 10.60 -9.16 4.41
C ARG A 50 10.85 -8.46 3.09
N ILE A 51 10.53 -7.16 2.99
CA ILE A 51 10.80 -6.41 1.76
C ILE A 51 12.26 -5.98 1.72
N THR A 52 12.89 -6.05 0.56
CA THR A 52 14.26 -5.55 0.41
C THR A 52 14.26 -4.03 0.35
N HIS A 53 15.40 -3.41 0.67
CA HIS A 53 15.54 -1.96 0.53
C HIS A 53 15.26 -1.50 -0.91
N LYS A 54 15.79 -2.25 -1.87
CA LYS A 54 15.57 -1.93 -3.29
C LYS A 54 14.09 -1.96 -3.64
N MET A 55 13.40 -2.98 -3.20
CA MET A 55 11.97 -3.13 -3.51
C MET A 55 11.14 -2.06 -2.81
N LEU A 56 11.42 -1.78 -1.54
CA LEU A 56 10.69 -0.73 -0.82
C LEU A 56 10.87 0.63 -1.50
N THR A 57 12.10 0.97 -1.87
CA THR A 57 12.38 2.21 -2.58
C THR A 57 11.62 2.28 -3.90
N THR A 58 11.62 1.18 -4.67
CA THR A 58 10.91 1.12 -5.95
C THR A 58 9.40 1.31 -5.76
N GLN A 59 8.81 0.62 -4.80
CA GLN A 59 7.37 0.71 -4.56
C GLN A 59 6.97 2.10 -4.08
N LEU A 60 7.76 2.70 -3.19
CA LEU A 60 7.48 4.05 -2.71
C LEU A 60 7.55 5.08 -3.84
N ARG A 61 8.53 4.94 -4.74
CA ARG A 61 8.65 5.84 -5.90
C ARG A 61 7.45 5.71 -6.83
N GLU A 62 7.02 4.49 -7.11
CA GLU A 62 5.87 4.27 -7.98
C GLU A 62 4.59 4.84 -7.36
N LEU A 63 4.38 4.62 -6.07
CA LEU A 63 3.23 5.17 -5.38
C LEU A 63 3.25 6.71 -5.36
N GLU A 64 4.42 7.29 -5.19
CA GLU A 64 4.59 8.74 -5.24
C GLU A 64 4.30 9.28 -6.64
N GLN A 65 4.86 8.64 -7.67
CA GLN A 65 4.66 9.05 -9.07
C GLN A 65 3.20 8.96 -9.46
N ASP A 66 2.48 7.96 -8.98
CA ASP A 66 1.06 7.80 -9.27
C ASP A 66 0.17 8.66 -8.36
N GLY A 67 0.78 9.43 -7.47
CA GLY A 67 0.05 10.42 -6.66
C GLY A 67 -0.66 9.87 -5.43
N PHE A 68 -0.25 8.69 -4.94
CA PHE A 68 -0.84 8.10 -3.73
C PHE A 68 -0.12 8.54 -2.46
N LEU A 69 1.13 8.95 -2.58
CA LEU A 69 1.97 9.37 -1.46
C LEU A 69 2.59 10.73 -1.72
N LEU A 70 2.81 11.46 -0.64
CA LEU A 70 3.71 12.60 -0.62
C LEU A 70 4.99 12.20 0.10
N ARG A 71 6.11 12.60 -0.47
CA ARG A 71 7.42 12.41 0.12
C ARG A 71 7.96 13.76 0.52
N LYS A 72 8.21 13.95 1.80
CA LYS A 72 8.72 15.22 2.32
C LYS A 72 10.13 15.02 2.84
N VAL A 73 11.04 15.81 2.30
CA VAL A 73 12.46 15.78 2.69
C VAL A 73 12.73 17.00 3.57
N TYR A 74 13.34 16.76 4.72
CA TYR A 74 13.74 17.81 5.64
C TYR A 74 15.24 18.03 5.53
N ALA A 75 15.63 19.28 5.38
CA ALA A 75 17.05 19.67 5.29
C ALA A 75 17.67 19.76 6.68
N VAL A 76 17.79 18.62 7.33
CA VAL A 76 18.41 18.48 8.65
C VAL A 76 19.54 17.48 8.58
N VAL A 77 20.32 17.35 9.64
CA VAL A 77 21.43 16.39 9.72
C VAL A 77 21.17 15.47 10.91
N PRO A 78 21.01 14.16 10.67
CA PRO A 78 20.93 13.48 9.36
C PRO A 78 19.64 13.81 8.60
N PRO A 79 19.63 13.64 7.26
CA PRO A 79 18.42 13.92 6.49
C PRO A 79 17.24 13.09 6.95
N LYS A 80 16.07 13.70 6.90
CA LYS A 80 14.82 13.08 7.33
C LYS A 80 13.85 13.05 6.16
N VAL A 81 13.28 11.90 5.87
CA VAL A 81 12.27 11.72 4.81
C VAL A 81 11.02 11.13 5.42
N GLU A 82 9.89 11.79 5.18
CA GLU A 82 8.60 11.34 5.69
C GLU A 82 7.65 11.06 4.52
N TYR A 83 6.81 10.06 4.71
CA TYR A 83 5.79 9.67 3.74
C TYR A 83 4.40 9.82 4.37
N THR A 84 3.49 10.41 3.61
CA THR A 84 2.09 10.56 4.01
C THR A 84 1.20 10.21 2.83
N LEU A 85 -0.05 9.82 3.11
CA LEU A 85 -1.02 9.59 2.07
C LEU A 85 -1.55 10.91 1.52
N THR A 86 -1.77 10.93 0.21
CA THR A 86 -2.53 11.99 -0.45
C THR A 86 -4.02 11.68 -0.31
N GLU A 87 -4.87 12.58 -0.81
CA GLU A 87 -6.30 12.31 -0.91
C GLU A 87 -6.57 11.05 -1.73
N ARG A 88 -5.84 10.87 -2.83
CA ARG A 88 -5.94 9.65 -3.64
C ARG A 88 -5.56 8.42 -2.83
N GLY A 89 -4.50 8.52 -2.03
CA GLY A 89 -4.09 7.43 -1.14
C GLY A 89 -5.14 7.10 -0.09
N GLN A 90 -5.78 8.13 0.48
CA GLN A 90 -6.84 7.92 1.46
C GLN A 90 -8.04 7.18 0.84
N LYS A 91 -8.38 7.50 -0.41
CA LYS A 91 -9.44 6.77 -1.12
C LYS A 91 -9.07 5.30 -1.31
N ALA A 92 -7.81 5.03 -1.61
CA ALA A 92 -7.32 3.65 -1.78
C ALA A 92 -7.47 2.85 -0.50
N ILE A 93 -7.35 3.47 0.66
CA ILE A 93 -7.49 2.77 1.94
C ILE A 93 -8.88 2.13 2.07
N GLN A 94 -9.94 2.79 1.59
CA GLN A 94 -11.29 2.23 1.65
C GLN A 94 -11.39 0.95 0.84
N ILE A 95 -10.73 0.91 -0.31
CA ILE A 95 -10.72 -0.27 -1.18
C ILE A 95 -9.91 -1.39 -0.53
N ILE A 96 -8.75 -1.05 0.01
CA ILE A 96 -7.89 -2.01 0.71
C ILE A 96 -8.62 -2.60 1.91
N ASP A 97 -9.34 -1.77 2.66
CA ASP A 97 -10.11 -2.21 3.81
C ASP A 97 -11.19 -3.22 3.39
N ALA A 98 -11.87 -2.96 2.28
CA ALA A 98 -12.88 -3.89 1.76
C ALA A 98 -12.25 -5.22 1.36
N ILE A 99 -11.11 -5.19 0.69
CA ILE A 99 -10.40 -6.40 0.30
C ILE A 99 -9.93 -7.16 1.55
N ARG A 100 -9.41 -6.45 2.55
CA ARG A 100 -8.97 -7.04 3.79
C ARG A 100 -10.10 -7.76 4.51
N ASN A 101 -11.24 -7.09 4.62
CA ASN A 101 -12.42 -7.69 5.28
C ASN A 101 -12.90 -8.92 4.54
N TYR A 102 -12.92 -8.86 3.22
CA TYR A 102 -13.29 -10.02 2.42
C TYR A 102 -12.29 -11.15 2.59
N GLY A 103 -11.00 -10.81 2.65
CA GLY A 103 -9.95 -11.79 2.91
C GLY A 103 -10.14 -12.51 4.24
N LEU A 104 -10.50 -11.77 5.29
CA LEU A 104 -10.76 -12.36 6.60
C LEU A 104 -11.97 -13.30 6.56
N GLU A 105 -13.03 -12.92 5.84
CA GLU A 105 -14.19 -13.78 5.65
C GLU A 105 -13.82 -15.08 4.94
N LEU A 106 -13.04 -14.97 3.86
CA LEU A 106 -12.59 -16.15 3.11
C LEU A 106 -11.71 -17.04 3.97
N MET A 107 -10.81 -16.45 4.76
CA MET A 107 -9.96 -17.24 5.65
C MET A 107 -10.81 -18.04 6.64
N ASP A 108 -11.83 -17.40 7.19
CA ASP A 108 -12.76 -18.09 8.09
C ASP A 108 -13.47 -19.25 7.40
N GLU A 109 -13.99 -19.02 6.20
CA GLU A 109 -14.68 -20.03 5.40
C GLU A 109 -13.75 -21.19 5.05
N PHE A 110 -12.48 -20.92 4.80
CA PHE A 110 -11.49 -21.94 4.44
C PHE A 110 -10.77 -22.54 5.65
N GLY A 111 -11.18 -22.17 6.85
CA GLY A 111 -10.60 -22.72 8.08
C GLY A 111 -9.19 -22.23 8.38
N VAL A 112 -8.85 -21.02 7.92
CA VAL A 112 -7.52 -20.42 8.14
C VAL A 112 -7.61 -19.40 9.27
N SER A 113 -6.74 -19.54 10.29
CA SER A 113 -6.65 -18.55 11.37
C SER A 113 -5.76 -17.40 10.94
N HIS A 114 -6.13 -16.20 11.36
CA HIS A 114 -5.34 -15.00 11.09
C HIS A 114 -5.01 -14.29 12.40
N PRO A 115 -3.73 -13.91 12.61
CA PRO A 115 -3.32 -13.22 13.85
C PRO A 115 -4.13 -11.96 14.15
N SER A 116 -4.58 -11.26 13.12
CA SER A 116 -5.38 -10.03 13.30
C SER A 116 -6.68 -10.28 14.06
N ASN A 117 -7.27 -11.47 13.93
CA ASN A 117 -8.51 -11.79 14.63
C ASN A 117 -8.25 -11.93 16.14
N GLN A 118 -7.07 -12.41 16.50
CA GLN A 118 -6.67 -12.56 17.89
C GLN A 118 -6.21 -11.22 18.45
N GLU A 119 -5.42 -10.48 17.68
CA GLU A 119 -4.92 -9.17 18.07
C GLU A 119 -6.06 -8.17 18.26
N GLY A 120 -7.07 -8.21 17.39
CA GLY A 120 -8.23 -7.36 17.51
C GLY A 120 -8.99 -7.56 18.80
N LYS A 121 -8.91 -8.72 19.38
CA LYS A 121 -9.53 -9.01 20.67
C LYS A 121 -8.66 -8.57 21.84
N ALA A 122 -7.36 -8.51 21.63
CA ALA A 122 -6.40 -8.14 22.67
C ALA A 122 -6.17 -6.63 22.75
N ARG A 123 -6.52 -5.91 21.69
CA ARG A 123 -6.30 -4.47 21.61
C ARG A 123 -7.50 -3.67 22.13
#